data_3a5146889984c2478087acf40f64e125
#
_entry.id   3a5146889984c2478087acf40f64e125
#
_cell.length_a   1.000
_cell.length_b   1.000
_cell.length_c   1.000
_cell.angle_alpha   90.00
_cell.angle_beta   90.00
_cell.angle_gamma   90.00
#
_symmetry.space_group_name_H-M   'P 1'
#
loop_
_entity.id
_entity.type
_entity.pdbx_description
1 polymer ?
#
loop_
_entity_poly.entity_id
_entity_poly.type
_entity_poly.pdbx_seq_one_letter_code
_entity_poly.pdbx_strand_id
1 'polypeptide(L)'
;MSTHTTEPLREQVRARYADAALSVTHGERGSCGSGSCCANEAGFGEALYSGEERGELPDAATVASLGCGNPTAVADLREGDVVLDLGSGGGIDVILSAKRVGPTGVAYGLDMTDEMLALARKNAQEAGVANVHFLKGMIEQIPLPADSVDVVISNCVINLSVDKPAVLIEMARVLKPGGRVGVTDVVAEDRLTSEQRAERGSYVGCIAGALSKDEYVEGLQAAGFEDVSVEFTHEVADGMHGAIVKAVKR
;
A
#
# COMPACT_ATOMS: atom_id res chain seq x y z
N MET A 1 19.30 11.21 -16.25
CA MET A 1 18.82 12.47 -16.82
C MET A 1 17.51 12.22 -17.55
N SER A 2 16.38 12.22 -16.86
CA SER A 2 15.04 12.29 -17.49
C SER A 2 14.02 12.68 -16.43
N THR A 3 14.04 13.95 -16.01
CA THR A 3 13.07 14.49 -15.02
C THR A 3 11.71 14.81 -15.64
N HIS A 4 11.59 14.79 -16.97
CA HIS A 4 10.36 15.18 -17.68
C HIS A 4 9.30 14.09 -17.87
N THR A 5 9.63 12.81 -17.62
CA THR A 5 8.68 11.68 -17.78
C THR A 5 8.04 11.21 -16.47
N THR A 6 8.61 11.53 -15.34
CA THR A 6 8.16 11.04 -14.00
C THR A 6 7.01 11.87 -13.41
N GLU A 7 7.02 13.18 -13.61
CA GLU A 7 6.00 14.09 -13.06
C GLU A 7 4.61 13.87 -13.69
N PRO A 8 4.47 13.69 -15.02
CA PRO A 8 3.18 13.37 -15.63
C PRO A 8 2.57 12.05 -15.14
N LEU A 9 3.39 11.03 -14.90
CA LEU A 9 2.90 9.73 -14.43
C LEU A 9 2.41 9.79 -12.98
N ARG A 10 3.15 10.47 -12.10
CA ARG A 10 2.74 10.71 -10.72
C ARG A 10 1.43 11.47 -10.64
N GLU A 11 1.26 12.50 -11.48
CA GLU A 11 0.02 13.27 -11.54
C GLU A 11 -1.16 12.44 -12.05
N GLN A 12 -0.95 11.53 -13.01
CA GLN A 12 -1.99 10.59 -13.44
C GLN A 12 -2.44 9.67 -12.29
N VAL A 13 -1.50 9.14 -11.51
CA VAL A 13 -1.80 8.33 -10.31
C VAL A 13 -2.60 9.17 -9.32
N ARG A 14 -2.12 10.37 -8.98
CA ARG A 14 -2.77 11.27 -8.03
C ARG A 14 -4.21 11.60 -8.46
N ALA A 15 -4.42 12.00 -9.71
CA ALA A 15 -5.73 12.36 -10.24
C ALA A 15 -6.71 11.18 -10.16
N ARG A 16 -6.29 9.97 -10.54
CA ARG A 16 -7.14 8.77 -10.46
C ARG A 16 -7.59 8.48 -9.03
N TYR A 17 -6.69 8.55 -8.06
CA TYR A 17 -7.03 8.28 -6.65
C TYR A 17 -7.88 9.40 -6.05
N ALA A 18 -7.69 10.66 -6.45
CA ALA A 18 -8.55 11.76 -6.08
C ALA A 18 -9.99 11.54 -6.59
N ASP A 19 -10.16 11.17 -7.86
CA ASP A 19 -11.46 10.86 -8.45
C ASP A 19 -12.14 9.69 -7.74
N ALA A 20 -11.40 8.65 -7.38
CA ALA A 20 -11.92 7.52 -6.63
C ALA A 20 -12.44 7.95 -5.24
N ALA A 21 -11.70 8.79 -4.50
CA ALA A 21 -12.14 9.32 -3.20
C ALA A 21 -13.41 10.15 -3.32
N LEU A 22 -13.51 11.01 -4.33
CA LEU A 22 -14.69 11.85 -4.58
C LEU A 22 -15.92 11.00 -4.94
N SER A 23 -15.77 9.96 -5.77
CA SER A 23 -16.86 9.05 -6.13
C SER A 23 -17.46 8.37 -4.90
N VAL A 24 -16.62 7.87 -4.00
CA VAL A 24 -17.06 7.26 -2.73
C VAL A 24 -17.79 8.29 -1.85
N THR A 25 -17.26 9.51 -1.78
CA THR A 25 -17.86 10.58 -0.96
C THR A 25 -19.24 10.99 -1.48
N HIS A 26 -19.50 10.90 -2.78
CA HIS A 26 -20.79 11.20 -3.42
C HIS A 26 -21.76 10.01 -3.43
N GLY A 27 -21.40 8.87 -2.82
CA GLY A 27 -22.24 7.67 -2.72
C GLY A 27 -22.27 6.83 -4.00
N GLU A 28 -21.38 7.09 -4.93
CA GLU A 28 -21.13 6.24 -6.10
C GLU A 28 -20.20 5.10 -5.69
N ARG A 29 -20.54 3.85 -6.01
CA ARG A 29 -19.58 2.75 -5.85
C ARG A 29 -18.41 3.02 -6.75
N GLY A 30 -17.20 3.08 -6.19
CA GLY A 30 -15.95 3.30 -6.91
C GLY A 30 -15.80 2.28 -8.03
N SER A 31 -16.25 2.63 -9.23
CA SER A 31 -16.01 1.83 -10.42
C SER A 31 -14.58 2.10 -10.86
N CYS A 32 -13.73 1.09 -10.87
CA CYS A 32 -12.53 1.11 -11.70
C CYS A 32 -12.99 1.45 -13.11
N GLY A 33 -12.63 2.66 -13.60
CA GLY A 33 -13.03 3.10 -14.94
C GLY A 33 -12.77 2.00 -15.98
N SER A 34 -13.54 1.98 -17.04
CA SER A 34 -13.71 0.99 -18.11
C SER A 34 -12.44 0.45 -18.81
N GLY A 35 -11.42 0.09 -18.05
CA GLY A 35 -10.22 -0.63 -18.49
C GLY A 35 -10.21 -2.01 -17.85
N SER A 36 -10.04 -3.03 -18.67
CA SER A 36 -10.13 -4.48 -18.44
C SER A 36 -9.34 -5.07 -17.25
N CYS A 37 -8.82 -4.30 -16.32
CA CYS A 37 -7.98 -4.77 -15.22
C CYS A 37 -8.75 -5.25 -13.98
N CYS A 38 -10.08 -4.99 -13.90
CA CYS A 38 -10.91 -5.37 -12.76
C CYS A 38 -11.90 -6.51 -13.10
N ALA A 39 -11.61 -7.31 -14.13
CA ALA A 39 -12.51 -8.37 -14.58
C ALA A 39 -12.57 -9.61 -13.68
N ASN A 40 -11.73 -9.69 -12.63
CA ASN A 40 -11.80 -10.72 -11.60
C ASN A 40 -12.00 -10.07 -10.23
N GLU A 41 -13.25 -9.86 -9.84
CA GLU A 41 -13.66 -9.22 -8.57
C GLU A 41 -13.14 -9.91 -7.29
N ALA A 42 -12.62 -11.12 -7.39
CA ALA A 42 -12.18 -11.93 -6.24
C ALA A 42 -10.75 -11.64 -5.74
N GLY A 43 -9.94 -10.87 -6.48
CA GLY A 43 -8.51 -10.66 -6.18
C GLY A 43 -8.13 -9.25 -5.71
N PHE A 44 -9.08 -8.31 -5.64
CA PHE A 44 -8.83 -6.91 -5.29
C PHE A 44 -9.90 -6.32 -4.37
N GLY A 45 -9.52 -5.36 -3.53
CA GLY A 45 -10.43 -4.56 -2.75
C GLY A 45 -11.02 -5.26 -1.51
N GLU A 46 -12.28 -4.96 -1.20
CA GLU A 46 -12.95 -5.39 0.04
C GLU A 46 -13.03 -6.92 0.24
N ALA A 47 -12.96 -7.71 -0.83
CA ALA A 47 -13.02 -9.16 -0.77
C ALA A 47 -11.82 -9.80 -0.05
N LEU A 48 -10.72 -9.06 0.12
CA LEU A 48 -9.47 -9.52 0.74
C LEU A 48 -9.47 -9.40 2.27
N TYR A 49 -10.47 -8.73 2.84
CA TYR A 49 -10.63 -8.60 4.30
C TYR A 49 -11.68 -9.60 4.80
N SER A 50 -11.43 -10.20 5.95
CA SER A 50 -12.37 -11.13 6.59
C SER A 50 -13.72 -10.46 6.90
N GLY A 51 -14.77 -11.27 7.09
CA GLY A 51 -16.08 -10.73 7.48
C GLY A 51 -16.03 -9.99 8.83
N GLU A 52 -15.16 -10.40 9.74
CA GLU A 52 -14.94 -9.77 11.04
C GLU A 52 -14.28 -8.40 10.85
N GLU A 53 -13.18 -8.32 10.10
CA GLU A 53 -12.48 -7.07 9.78
C GLU A 53 -13.41 -6.07 9.06
N ARG A 54 -14.22 -6.55 8.10
CA ARG A 54 -15.21 -5.70 7.42
C ARG A 54 -16.29 -5.17 8.36
N GLY A 55 -16.71 -5.97 9.34
CA GLY A 55 -17.66 -5.55 10.37
C GLY A 55 -17.13 -4.48 11.31
N GLU A 56 -15.81 -4.29 11.38
CA GLU A 56 -15.13 -3.28 12.17
C GLU A 56 -14.89 -1.95 11.43
N LEU A 57 -15.19 -1.89 10.14
CA LEU A 57 -14.86 -0.77 9.25
C LEU A 57 -16.12 -0.04 8.79
N PRO A 58 -16.05 1.31 8.60
CA PRO A 58 -17.08 2.02 7.88
C PRO A 58 -17.21 1.54 6.42
N ASP A 59 -18.43 1.48 5.90
CA ASP A 59 -18.70 1.06 4.51
C ASP A 59 -17.87 1.87 3.49
N ALA A 60 -17.70 3.18 3.73
CA ALA A 60 -16.92 4.05 2.85
C ALA A 60 -15.42 3.67 2.79
N ALA A 61 -14.86 3.13 3.89
CA ALA A 61 -13.49 2.65 3.90
C ALA A 61 -13.34 1.39 3.04
N THR A 62 -14.25 0.44 3.17
CA THR A 62 -14.23 -0.82 2.41
C THR A 62 -14.43 -0.60 0.91
N VAL A 63 -15.35 0.29 0.53
CA VAL A 63 -15.60 0.64 -0.88
C VAL A 63 -14.41 1.38 -1.52
N ALA A 64 -13.64 2.13 -0.73
CA ALA A 64 -12.44 2.85 -1.21
C ALA A 64 -11.20 1.94 -1.33
N SER A 65 -11.27 0.67 -0.90
CA SER A 65 -10.14 -0.25 -0.98
C SER A 65 -9.84 -0.65 -2.43
N LEU A 66 -8.63 -0.36 -2.89
CA LEU A 66 -8.11 -0.72 -4.22
C LEU A 66 -6.89 -1.65 -4.11
N GLY A 67 -6.61 -2.18 -2.91
CA GLY A 67 -5.47 -3.03 -2.63
C GLY A 67 -5.60 -4.45 -3.18
N CYS A 68 -4.49 -5.16 -3.26
CA CYS A 68 -4.40 -6.54 -3.74
C CYS A 68 -4.14 -7.56 -2.62
N GLY A 69 -4.22 -7.14 -1.34
CA GLY A 69 -4.00 -8.01 -0.19
C GLY A 69 -4.46 -7.38 1.12
N ASN A 70 -4.14 -8.06 2.22
CA ASN A 70 -4.36 -7.59 3.59
C ASN A 70 -3.03 -7.49 4.34
N PRO A 71 -2.31 -6.36 4.26
CA PRO A 71 -1.00 -6.20 4.88
C PRO A 71 -1.07 -6.26 6.40
N THR A 72 -2.19 -5.86 7.01
CA THR A 72 -2.36 -5.91 8.46
C THR A 72 -2.40 -7.35 9.00
N ALA A 73 -2.88 -8.30 8.19
CA ALA A 73 -2.89 -9.72 8.56
C ALA A 73 -1.49 -10.35 8.49
N VAL A 74 -0.58 -9.80 7.68
CA VAL A 74 0.75 -10.39 7.43
C VAL A 74 1.88 -9.71 8.19
N ALA A 75 1.68 -8.48 8.68
CA ALA A 75 2.71 -7.67 9.33
C ALA A 75 3.00 -8.04 10.80
N ASP A 76 2.27 -9.00 11.38
CA ASP A 76 2.43 -9.42 12.79
C ASP A 76 2.43 -8.23 13.76
N LEU A 77 1.35 -7.43 13.72
CA LEU A 77 1.19 -6.23 14.56
C LEU A 77 1.03 -6.62 16.03
N ARG A 78 1.71 -5.89 16.92
CA ARG A 78 1.72 -6.13 18.35
C ARG A 78 1.15 -4.94 19.11
N GLU A 79 0.62 -5.18 20.29
CA GLU A 79 0.17 -4.11 21.18
C GLU A 79 1.32 -3.13 21.47
N GLY A 80 1.06 -1.83 21.32
CA GLY A 80 2.04 -0.78 21.50
C GLY A 80 2.90 -0.44 20.29
N ASP A 81 2.82 -1.21 19.17
CA ASP A 81 3.58 -0.89 17.95
C ASP A 81 3.19 0.49 17.39
N VAL A 82 4.18 1.16 16.82
CA VAL A 82 4.00 2.33 15.95
C VAL A 82 4.04 1.85 14.51
N VAL A 83 2.92 1.95 13.81
CA VAL A 83 2.73 1.45 12.44
C VAL A 83 2.68 2.60 11.45
N LEU A 84 3.29 2.46 10.29
CA LEU A 84 3.17 3.36 9.15
C LEU A 84 2.61 2.60 7.95
N ASP A 85 1.50 3.09 7.42
CA ASP A 85 0.90 2.62 6.17
C ASP A 85 1.27 3.57 5.01
N LEU A 86 1.93 3.02 3.99
CA LEU A 86 2.36 3.76 2.80
C LEU A 86 1.27 3.72 1.73
N GLY A 87 0.74 4.89 1.36
CA GLY A 87 -0.38 5.03 0.43
C GLY A 87 -1.69 4.60 1.07
N SER A 88 -1.99 5.16 2.23
CA SER A 88 -3.09 4.72 3.10
C SER A 88 -4.50 4.88 2.50
N GLY A 89 -4.65 5.61 1.39
CA GLY A 89 -5.92 5.81 0.72
C GLY A 89 -7.03 6.24 1.67
N GLY A 90 -8.17 5.56 1.64
CA GLY A 90 -9.32 5.78 2.54
C GLY A 90 -9.11 5.36 4.00
N GLY A 91 -7.91 4.89 4.38
CA GLY A 91 -7.48 4.63 5.77
C GLY A 91 -7.87 3.26 6.32
N ILE A 92 -8.24 2.30 5.49
CA ILE A 92 -8.70 0.97 5.94
C ILE A 92 -7.62 0.26 6.78
N ASP A 93 -6.39 0.16 6.23
CA ASP A 93 -5.30 -0.55 6.89
C ASP A 93 -4.77 0.22 8.11
N VAL A 94 -4.88 1.56 8.11
CA VAL A 94 -4.57 2.40 9.28
C VAL A 94 -5.55 2.16 10.42
N ILE A 95 -6.87 2.10 10.13
CA ILE A 95 -7.92 1.85 11.13
C ILE A 95 -7.75 0.45 11.73
N LEU A 96 -7.54 -0.57 10.91
CA LEU A 96 -7.29 -1.94 11.38
C LEU A 96 -6.00 -2.02 12.21
N SER A 97 -4.93 -1.35 11.77
CA SER A 97 -3.68 -1.28 12.53
C SER A 97 -3.88 -0.61 13.89
N ALA A 98 -4.58 0.53 13.94
CA ALA A 98 -4.84 1.25 15.19
C ALA A 98 -5.60 0.40 16.22
N LYS A 99 -6.57 -0.40 15.77
CA LYS A 99 -7.29 -1.33 16.64
C LYS A 99 -6.40 -2.46 17.14
N ARG A 100 -5.54 -3.03 16.27
CA ARG A 100 -4.65 -4.14 16.63
C ARG A 100 -3.53 -3.73 17.58
N VAL A 101 -2.95 -2.54 17.38
CA VAL A 101 -1.87 -2.06 18.27
C VAL A 101 -2.39 -1.51 19.60
N GLY A 102 -3.71 -1.35 19.74
CA GLY A 102 -4.35 -0.93 20.98
C GLY A 102 -4.05 0.52 21.37
N PRO A 103 -4.51 0.94 22.56
CA PRO A 103 -4.48 2.36 22.97
C PRO A 103 -3.06 2.89 23.26
N THR A 104 -2.07 2.02 23.41
CA THR A 104 -0.66 2.39 23.63
C THR A 104 0.14 2.48 22.35
N GLY A 105 -0.39 1.91 21.23
CA GLY A 105 0.20 1.99 19.89
C GLY A 105 -0.34 3.16 19.10
N VAL A 106 0.29 3.41 17.94
CA VAL A 106 -0.08 4.51 17.03
C VAL A 106 -0.05 4.00 15.61
N ALA A 107 -1.02 4.40 14.77
CA ALA A 107 -1.02 4.14 13.34
C ALA A 107 -0.93 5.45 12.54
N TYR A 108 0.09 5.55 11.70
CA TYR A 108 0.26 6.63 10.72
C TYR A 108 -0.22 6.16 9.34
N GLY A 109 -0.99 7.00 8.65
CA GLY A 109 -1.32 6.82 7.24
C GLY A 109 -0.67 7.91 6.41
N LEU A 110 0.13 7.54 5.42
CA LEU A 110 0.77 8.46 4.48
C LEU A 110 0.08 8.38 3.12
N ASP A 111 -0.39 9.52 2.60
CA ASP A 111 -0.92 9.60 1.24
C ASP A 111 -0.55 10.95 0.60
N MET A 112 -0.43 10.97 -0.72
CA MET A 112 -0.13 12.20 -1.47
C MET A 112 -1.39 12.99 -1.84
N THR A 113 -2.59 12.39 -1.68
CA THR A 113 -3.88 12.88 -2.18
C THR A 113 -4.69 13.50 -1.05
N ASP A 114 -5.03 14.79 -1.15
CA ASP A 114 -5.82 15.49 -0.13
C ASP A 114 -7.21 14.87 0.07
N GLU A 115 -7.84 14.45 -1.03
CA GLU A 115 -9.16 13.84 -1.06
C GLU A 115 -9.17 12.50 -0.33
N MET A 116 -8.15 11.66 -0.52
CA MET A 116 -7.99 10.40 0.22
C MET A 116 -7.76 10.66 1.70
N LEU A 117 -6.90 11.60 2.06
CA LEU A 117 -6.66 11.96 3.46
C LEU A 117 -7.91 12.53 4.16
N ALA A 118 -8.75 13.28 3.44
CA ALA A 118 -10.02 13.77 3.97
C ALA A 118 -10.99 12.60 4.24
N LEU A 119 -11.10 11.67 3.29
CA LEU A 119 -11.90 10.45 3.44
C LEU A 119 -11.38 9.59 4.59
N ALA A 120 -10.08 9.37 4.68
CA ALA A 120 -9.46 8.58 5.75
C ALA A 120 -9.73 9.14 7.15
N ARG A 121 -9.65 10.47 7.32
CA ARG A 121 -9.98 11.12 8.60
C ARG A 121 -11.45 10.93 8.98
N LYS A 122 -12.36 11.05 8.00
CA LYS A 122 -13.79 10.80 8.21
C LYS A 122 -14.02 9.35 8.63
N ASN A 123 -13.45 8.39 7.90
CA ASN A 123 -13.58 6.96 8.19
C ASN A 123 -13.03 6.62 9.60
N ALA A 124 -11.88 7.17 9.98
CA ALA A 124 -11.30 6.96 11.31
C ALA A 124 -12.19 7.51 12.44
N GLN A 125 -12.81 8.67 12.22
CA GLN A 125 -13.77 9.25 13.15
C GLN A 125 -15.03 8.36 13.30
N GLU A 126 -15.57 7.87 12.19
CA GLU A 126 -16.72 6.96 12.16
C GLU A 126 -16.40 5.60 12.82
N ALA A 127 -15.18 5.10 12.64
CA ALA A 127 -14.68 3.88 13.29
C ALA A 127 -14.37 4.06 14.79
N GLY A 128 -14.38 5.30 15.31
CA GLY A 128 -14.10 5.61 16.71
C GLY A 128 -12.66 5.37 17.14
N VAL A 129 -11.69 5.37 16.24
CA VAL A 129 -10.27 5.21 16.55
C VAL A 129 -9.62 6.58 16.80
N ALA A 130 -8.85 6.72 17.88
CA ALA A 130 -8.23 7.97 18.29
C ALA A 130 -6.69 7.98 18.13
N ASN A 131 -6.08 6.81 17.98
CA ASN A 131 -4.63 6.62 17.89
C ASN A 131 -4.13 6.56 16.44
N VAL A 132 -4.72 7.39 15.56
CA VAL A 132 -4.37 7.48 14.14
C VAL A 132 -3.90 8.89 13.78
N HIS A 133 -2.93 8.98 12.85
CA HIS A 133 -2.45 10.25 12.30
C HIS A 133 -2.29 10.11 10.77
N PHE A 134 -2.90 11.05 10.05
CA PHE A 134 -2.79 11.08 8.58
C PHE A 134 -1.86 12.19 8.13
N LEU A 135 -0.83 11.79 7.37
CA LEU A 135 0.25 12.62 6.89
C LEU A 135 0.12 12.82 5.38
N LYS A 136 0.28 14.05 4.90
CA LYS A 136 0.40 14.33 3.48
C LYS A 136 1.88 14.24 3.09
N GLY A 137 2.19 13.42 2.10
CA GLY A 137 3.56 13.27 1.61
C GLY A 137 3.68 12.20 0.54
N MET A 138 4.90 11.98 0.12
CA MET A 138 5.26 10.97 -0.87
C MET A 138 6.00 9.82 -0.18
N ILE A 139 5.80 8.61 -0.68
CA ILE A 139 6.45 7.42 -0.13
C ILE A 139 7.97 7.41 -0.39
N GLU A 140 8.44 8.18 -1.39
CA GLU A 140 9.86 8.39 -1.68
C GLU A 140 10.53 9.41 -0.73
N GLN A 141 9.74 10.12 0.10
CA GLN A 141 10.22 11.10 1.08
C GLN A 141 9.24 11.16 2.26
N ILE A 142 9.36 10.20 3.16
CA ILE A 142 8.44 10.02 4.29
C ILE A 142 8.64 11.12 5.34
N PRO A 143 7.59 11.90 5.71
CA PRO A 143 7.70 13.02 6.64
C PRO A 143 7.72 12.56 8.11
N LEU A 144 8.51 11.54 8.42
CA LEU A 144 8.76 11.04 9.76
C LEU A 144 10.26 10.99 10.04
N PRO A 145 10.70 11.11 11.29
CA PRO A 145 12.10 10.94 11.69
C PRO A 145 12.62 9.52 11.36
N ALA A 146 13.93 9.38 11.29
CA ALA A 146 14.57 8.06 11.30
C ALA A 146 14.25 7.31 12.60
N ASP A 147 14.20 5.98 12.53
CA ASP A 147 14.02 5.07 13.66
C ASP A 147 12.78 5.40 14.53
N SER A 148 11.67 5.80 13.90
CA SER A 148 10.46 6.27 14.57
C SER A 148 9.30 5.27 14.57
N VAL A 149 9.31 4.27 13.68
CA VAL A 149 8.22 3.29 13.54
C VAL A 149 8.71 1.86 13.76
N ASP A 150 7.84 1.00 14.27
CA ASP A 150 8.11 -0.41 14.53
C ASP A 150 7.76 -1.29 13.34
N VAL A 151 6.74 -0.87 12.57
CA VAL A 151 6.22 -1.62 11.42
C VAL A 151 5.90 -0.67 10.28
N VAL A 152 6.30 -1.05 9.06
CA VAL A 152 5.82 -0.43 7.81
C VAL A 152 4.94 -1.45 7.08
N ILE A 153 3.75 -1.01 6.70
CA ILE A 153 2.84 -1.75 5.84
C ILE A 153 2.57 -0.99 4.54
N SER A 154 2.15 -1.70 3.51
CA SER A 154 1.70 -1.11 2.24
C SER A 154 0.81 -2.10 1.48
N ASN A 155 -0.15 -1.58 0.72
CA ASN A 155 -1.08 -2.38 -0.05
C ASN A 155 -1.18 -1.88 -1.50
N CYS A 156 -0.47 -2.51 -2.43
CA CYS A 156 -0.45 -2.18 -3.87
C CYS A 156 -0.01 -0.73 -4.20
N VAL A 157 0.93 -0.17 -3.46
CA VAL A 157 1.36 1.22 -3.66
C VAL A 157 2.80 1.36 -4.11
N ILE A 158 3.71 0.48 -3.68
CA ILE A 158 5.14 0.57 -4.05
C ILE A 158 5.31 0.51 -5.57
N ASN A 159 4.51 -0.29 -6.25
CA ASN A 159 4.53 -0.40 -7.71
C ASN A 159 4.16 0.91 -8.43
N LEU A 160 3.42 1.81 -7.79
CA LEU A 160 3.04 3.12 -8.33
C LEU A 160 4.16 4.16 -8.22
N SER A 161 5.18 3.90 -7.41
CA SER A 161 6.33 4.80 -7.30
C SER A 161 7.15 4.81 -8.58
N VAL A 162 7.63 5.99 -8.94
CA VAL A 162 8.57 6.22 -10.05
C VAL A 162 10.03 6.00 -9.64
N ASP A 163 10.30 5.94 -8.32
CA ASP A 163 11.62 5.71 -7.72
C ASP A 163 11.50 4.71 -6.56
N LYS A 164 11.36 3.44 -6.90
CA LYS A 164 11.22 2.37 -5.91
C LYS A 164 12.43 2.20 -4.99
N PRO A 165 13.69 2.34 -5.47
CA PRO A 165 14.85 2.35 -4.58
C PRO A 165 14.74 3.42 -3.49
N ALA A 166 14.29 4.64 -3.80
CA ALA A 166 14.07 5.68 -2.80
C ALA A 166 13.02 5.27 -1.77
N VAL A 167 11.93 4.61 -2.19
CA VAL A 167 10.91 4.08 -1.26
C VAL A 167 11.51 3.08 -0.28
N LEU A 168 12.26 2.09 -0.77
CA LEU A 168 12.85 1.06 0.08
C LEU A 168 13.88 1.64 1.06
N ILE A 169 14.65 2.65 0.65
CA ILE A 169 15.59 3.39 1.51
C ILE A 169 14.82 4.18 2.58
N GLU A 170 13.74 4.86 2.23
CA GLU A 170 12.92 5.61 3.17
C GLU A 170 12.21 4.68 4.18
N MET A 171 11.72 3.52 3.75
CA MET A 171 11.20 2.48 4.65
C MET A 171 12.26 2.07 5.67
N ALA A 172 13.49 1.79 5.21
CA ALA A 172 14.60 1.45 6.11
C ALA A 172 14.95 2.61 7.04
N ARG A 173 14.94 3.85 6.57
CA ARG A 173 15.24 5.03 7.37
C ARG A 173 14.28 5.22 8.53
N VAL A 174 12.97 5.12 8.29
CA VAL A 174 11.95 5.40 9.31
C VAL A 174 11.75 4.24 10.29
N LEU A 175 12.02 3.00 9.88
CA LEU A 175 11.94 1.83 10.76
C LEU A 175 13.04 1.88 11.83
N LYS A 176 12.70 1.48 13.05
CA LYS A 176 13.67 1.18 14.11
C LYS A 176 14.50 -0.06 13.76
N PRO A 177 15.72 -0.22 14.28
CA PRO A 177 16.44 -1.49 14.19
C PRO A 177 15.55 -2.65 14.71
N GLY A 178 15.49 -3.75 13.96
CA GLY A 178 14.57 -4.87 14.24
C GLY A 178 13.11 -4.60 13.83
N GLY A 179 12.82 -3.44 13.26
CA GLY A 179 11.48 -3.09 12.73
C GLY A 179 11.11 -3.96 11.53
N ARG A 180 9.82 -4.17 11.32
CA ARG A 180 9.27 -5.15 10.39
C ARG A 180 8.58 -4.50 9.19
N VAL A 181 8.63 -5.18 8.05
CA VAL A 181 7.89 -4.85 6.83
C VAL A 181 6.84 -5.92 6.58
N GLY A 182 5.60 -5.50 6.28
CA GLY A 182 4.52 -6.35 5.82
C GLY A 182 3.81 -5.69 4.64
N VAL A 183 4.19 -6.03 3.41
CA VAL A 183 3.66 -5.46 2.17
C VAL A 183 2.86 -6.52 1.42
N THR A 184 1.74 -6.11 0.86
CA THR A 184 1.02 -6.86 -0.16
C THR A 184 1.07 -6.07 -1.46
N ASP A 185 1.56 -6.69 -2.54
CA ASP A 185 1.72 -6.02 -3.83
C ASP A 185 1.60 -7.01 -4.98
N VAL A 186 1.45 -6.52 -6.21
CA VAL A 186 1.59 -7.34 -7.40
C VAL A 186 3.08 -7.52 -7.69
N VAL A 187 3.52 -8.76 -7.83
CA VAL A 187 4.92 -9.13 -8.07
C VAL A 187 5.01 -10.01 -9.32
N ALA A 188 5.97 -9.73 -10.17
CA ALA A 188 6.21 -10.49 -11.37
C ALA A 188 7.12 -11.69 -11.12
N GLU A 189 6.95 -12.75 -11.92
CA GLU A 189 7.97 -13.79 -12.05
C GLU A 189 9.23 -13.23 -12.72
N ASP A 190 10.39 -13.70 -12.30
CA ASP A 190 11.70 -13.19 -12.77
C ASP A 190 11.96 -13.40 -14.27
N ARG A 191 11.18 -14.31 -14.91
CA ARG A 191 11.23 -14.51 -16.36
C ARG A 191 10.67 -13.35 -17.20
N LEU A 192 9.94 -12.41 -16.58
CA LEU A 192 9.27 -11.30 -17.28
C LEU A 192 10.15 -10.06 -17.31
N THR A 193 10.44 -9.55 -18.49
CA THR A 193 11.08 -8.23 -18.64
C THR A 193 10.11 -7.10 -18.28
N SER A 194 10.62 -5.89 -18.05
CA SER A 194 9.80 -4.69 -17.77
C SER A 194 8.82 -4.38 -18.90
N GLU A 195 9.21 -4.58 -20.15
CA GLU A 195 8.34 -4.40 -21.32
C GLU A 195 7.21 -5.44 -21.33
N GLN A 196 7.51 -6.69 -21.04
CA GLN A 196 6.49 -7.74 -20.95
C GLN A 196 5.51 -7.51 -19.80
N ARG A 197 5.96 -6.96 -18.68
CA ARG A 197 5.08 -6.54 -17.57
C ARG A 197 4.15 -5.40 -17.99
N ALA A 198 4.67 -4.41 -18.72
CA ALA A 198 3.89 -3.27 -19.22
C ALA A 198 2.79 -3.68 -20.23
N GLU A 199 2.98 -4.77 -20.97
CA GLU A 199 1.97 -5.32 -21.90
C GLU A 199 0.79 -6.00 -21.18
N ARG A 200 0.96 -6.42 -19.92
CA ARG A 200 -0.05 -7.16 -19.14
C ARG A 200 -1.05 -6.28 -18.41
N GLY A 201 -0.76 -5.01 -18.24
CA GLY A 201 -1.67 -4.09 -17.57
C GLY A 201 -1.14 -2.68 -17.45
N SER A 202 -1.98 -1.79 -16.90
CA SER A 202 -1.63 -0.39 -16.77
C SER A 202 -0.71 -0.14 -15.57
N TYR A 203 0.05 0.95 -15.63
CA TYR A 203 0.87 1.41 -14.51
C TYR A 203 0.00 1.77 -13.31
N VAL A 204 -1.10 2.48 -13.55
CA VAL A 204 -2.05 2.91 -12.50
C VAL A 204 -2.80 1.72 -11.87
N GLY A 205 -2.82 0.57 -12.56
CA GLY A 205 -3.32 -0.71 -12.05
C GLY A 205 -2.27 -1.57 -11.34
N CYS A 206 -1.12 -1.00 -10.96
CA CYS A 206 -0.01 -1.66 -10.26
C CYS A 206 0.71 -2.78 -11.04
N ILE A 207 0.33 -3.04 -12.31
CA ILE A 207 0.89 -4.15 -13.10
C ILE A 207 2.16 -3.72 -13.86
N ALA A 208 2.07 -2.67 -14.68
CA ALA A 208 3.22 -2.24 -15.50
C ALA A 208 4.44 -1.80 -14.66
N GLY A 209 4.21 -1.31 -13.45
CA GLY A 209 5.25 -0.89 -12.51
C GLY A 209 5.72 -1.99 -11.55
N ALA A 210 5.17 -3.20 -11.62
CA ALA A 210 5.49 -4.26 -10.67
C ALA A 210 6.97 -4.65 -10.73
N LEU A 211 7.57 -4.85 -9.56
CA LEU A 211 8.89 -5.47 -9.43
C LEU A 211 8.77 -6.99 -9.64
N SER A 212 9.84 -7.62 -10.10
CA SER A 212 9.95 -9.07 -10.01
C SER A 212 10.33 -9.50 -8.59
N LYS A 213 10.25 -10.81 -8.34
CA LYS A 213 10.61 -11.38 -7.05
C LYS A 213 12.05 -11.05 -6.68
N ASP A 214 13.00 -11.27 -7.60
CA ASP A 214 14.41 -10.98 -7.37
C ASP A 214 14.66 -9.48 -7.20
N GLU A 215 14.00 -8.61 -8.00
CA GLU A 215 14.11 -7.15 -7.84
C GLU A 215 13.64 -6.68 -6.45
N TYR A 216 12.59 -7.28 -5.89
CA TYR A 216 12.13 -6.98 -4.52
C TYR A 216 13.17 -7.43 -3.48
N VAL A 217 13.66 -8.66 -3.59
CA VAL A 217 14.65 -9.23 -2.66
C VAL A 217 15.94 -8.41 -2.68
N GLU A 218 16.51 -8.17 -3.86
CA GLU A 218 17.75 -7.40 -4.02
C GLU A 218 17.59 -5.96 -3.54
N GLY A 219 16.45 -5.31 -3.89
CA GLY A 219 16.17 -3.94 -3.49
C GLY A 219 16.08 -3.76 -1.98
N LEU A 220 15.35 -4.66 -1.29
CA LEU A 220 15.25 -4.65 0.17
C LEU A 220 16.59 -4.94 0.84
N GLN A 221 17.34 -5.92 0.36
CA GLN A 221 18.68 -6.23 0.89
C GLN A 221 19.65 -5.05 0.72
N ALA A 222 19.62 -4.39 -0.45
CA ALA A 222 20.43 -3.20 -0.71
C ALA A 222 20.04 -2.01 0.19
N ALA A 223 18.78 -1.89 0.58
CA ALA A 223 18.30 -0.88 1.53
C ALA A 223 18.61 -1.20 3.00
N GLY A 224 19.20 -2.38 3.31
CA GLY A 224 19.63 -2.76 4.66
C GLY A 224 18.67 -3.68 5.41
N PHE A 225 17.76 -4.33 4.71
CA PHE A 225 16.88 -5.36 5.29
C PHE A 225 17.53 -6.74 5.27
N GLU A 226 17.08 -7.58 6.21
CA GLU A 226 17.40 -9.01 6.29
C GLU A 226 16.09 -9.82 6.43
N ASP A 227 16.18 -11.15 6.42
CA ASP A 227 15.04 -12.07 6.46
C ASP A 227 13.97 -11.76 5.40
N VAL A 228 14.42 -11.34 4.20
CA VAL A 228 13.53 -10.95 3.11
C VAL A 228 12.85 -12.19 2.53
N SER A 229 11.52 -12.17 2.51
CA SER A 229 10.71 -13.20 1.84
C SER A 229 9.67 -12.57 0.91
N VAL A 230 9.45 -13.22 -0.24
CA VAL A 230 8.41 -12.87 -1.23
C VAL A 230 7.65 -14.15 -1.57
N GLU A 231 6.37 -14.18 -1.18
CA GLU A 231 5.50 -15.35 -1.36
C GLU A 231 4.33 -15.00 -2.28
N PHE A 232 4.20 -15.68 -3.40
CA PHE A 232 3.06 -15.53 -4.30
C PHE A 232 1.78 -16.10 -3.66
N THR A 233 0.65 -15.41 -3.83
CA THR A 233 -0.65 -15.80 -3.27
C THR A 233 -1.63 -16.25 -4.34
N HIS A 234 -1.96 -15.40 -5.30
CA HIS A 234 -2.90 -15.68 -6.39
C HIS A 234 -2.40 -15.06 -7.70
N GLU A 235 -2.77 -15.63 -8.81
CA GLU A 235 -2.43 -15.10 -10.13
C GLU A 235 -3.35 -13.92 -10.49
N VAL A 236 -2.75 -12.81 -10.93
CA VAL A 236 -3.43 -11.58 -11.39
C VAL A 236 -3.46 -11.52 -12.92
N ALA A 237 -2.34 -11.90 -13.53
CA ALA A 237 -2.17 -12.06 -14.98
C ALA A 237 -1.05 -13.08 -15.24
N ASP A 238 -0.85 -13.51 -16.48
CA ASP A 238 0.21 -14.47 -16.81
C ASP A 238 1.59 -14.04 -16.29
N GLY A 239 2.10 -14.79 -15.30
CA GLY A 239 3.35 -14.51 -14.62
C GLY A 239 3.36 -13.28 -13.70
N MET A 240 2.18 -12.76 -13.35
CA MET A 240 1.98 -11.67 -12.39
C MET A 240 1.10 -12.15 -11.25
N HIS A 241 1.54 -12.00 -10.02
CA HIS A 241 0.88 -12.55 -8.85
C HIS A 241 0.67 -11.49 -7.78
N GLY A 242 -0.44 -11.55 -7.05
CA GLY A 242 -0.50 -10.97 -5.72
C GLY A 242 0.55 -11.66 -4.86
N ALA A 243 1.27 -10.91 -4.04
CA ALA A 243 2.34 -11.45 -3.21
C ALA A 243 2.38 -10.80 -1.82
N ILE A 244 2.89 -11.55 -0.87
CA ILE A 244 3.24 -11.08 0.47
C ILE A 244 4.76 -10.88 0.51
N VAL A 245 5.19 -9.68 0.89
CA VAL A 245 6.60 -9.31 1.07
C VAL A 245 6.85 -9.02 2.53
N LYS A 246 7.81 -9.68 3.13
CA LYS A 246 8.24 -9.47 4.52
C LYS A 246 9.74 -9.23 4.58
N ALA A 247 10.17 -8.40 5.51
CA ALA A 247 11.57 -8.14 5.79
C ALA A 247 11.74 -7.56 7.20
N VAL A 248 12.96 -7.59 7.73
CA VAL A 248 13.34 -7.00 9.01
C VAL A 248 14.49 -6.03 8.79
N LYS A 249 14.43 -4.84 9.39
CA LYS A 249 15.54 -3.88 9.35
C LYS A 249 16.67 -4.35 10.27
N ARG A 250 17.89 -4.35 9.77
CA ARG A 250 19.11 -4.59 10.58
C ARG A 250 19.30 -3.58 11.69
#